data_5034307ce7be7b3ce5726ba24dc860ff
#
_entry.id   5034307ce7be7b3ce5726ba24dc860ff
#
_cell.length_a   1.000
_cell.length_b   1.000
_cell.length_c   1.000
_cell.angle_alpha   90.00
_cell.angle_beta   90.00
_cell.angle_gamma   90.00
#
_symmetry.space_group_name_H-M   'P 1'
#
loop_
_entity.id
_entity.type
_entity.pdbx_description
1 polymer ?
#
loop_
_entity_poly.entity_id
_entity_poly.type
_entity_poly.pdbx_seq_one_letter_code
_entity_poly.pdbx_strand_id
1 'polypeptide(L)'
;GFRKQITNILELVPAKRQNLLFSATITDDVEKLMNDYFNEPVRVEAAPTGTPLENIIQIGYELPNFNTKVNLLEQLLSADKSMTKVLIFAATKSLADQLYDQLIEKFPDIVGVIHSNKEQNYRFNTVNQFKAGVFKYIIATDVMARGIDVAEVTHVINFDTPDVPENYIHRIGRTGRADKKGIAITFITEKEKVLQKGIETLMKQDIPMLSLPEELEISAVLTEDEKPKIRMKIIQTKVPKKEESGTAFHEKSAKNSKVNKRKNHKEDMQKKYGKPKTRGAKK
;
A
#
# COMPACT_ATOMS: atom_id res chain seq x y z
N GLY A 1 7.41 8.78 -4.91
CA GLY A 1 7.53 7.74 -5.85
C GLY A 1 8.07 8.12 -7.21
N PHE A 2 7.33 8.85 -8.05
CA PHE A 2 7.71 9.10 -9.47
C PHE A 2 8.48 10.40 -9.72
N ARG A 3 8.99 11.09 -8.70
CA ARG A 3 9.64 12.40 -8.85
C ARG A 3 10.75 12.37 -9.90
N LYS A 4 11.66 11.39 -9.84
CA LYS A 4 12.77 11.28 -10.78
C LYS A 4 12.31 11.08 -12.24
N GLN A 5 11.27 10.27 -12.45
CA GLN A 5 10.70 10.05 -13.77
C GLN A 5 10.03 11.33 -14.33
N ILE A 6 9.27 12.04 -13.47
CA ILE A 6 8.64 13.31 -13.86
C ILE A 6 9.70 14.36 -14.20
N THR A 7 10.75 14.50 -13.38
CA THR A 7 11.88 15.40 -13.63
C THR A 7 12.53 15.09 -14.99
N ASN A 8 12.86 13.82 -15.25
CA ASN A 8 13.47 13.41 -16.52
C ASN A 8 12.57 13.75 -17.72
N ILE A 9 11.25 13.59 -17.59
CA ILE A 9 10.29 13.96 -18.65
C ILE A 9 10.28 15.47 -18.86
N LEU A 10 10.23 16.26 -17.77
CA LEU A 10 10.20 17.72 -17.84
C LEU A 10 11.47 18.32 -18.46
N GLU A 11 12.62 17.65 -18.30
CA GLU A 11 13.89 18.03 -18.93
C GLU A 11 13.94 17.71 -20.43
N LEU A 12 13.19 16.70 -20.89
CA LEU A 12 13.17 16.27 -22.29
C LEU A 12 12.15 17.03 -23.14
N VAL A 13 11.10 17.59 -22.57
CA VAL A 13 10.08 18.32 -23.32
C VAL A 13 10.53 19.74 -23.65
N PRO A 14 10.03 20.36 -24.75
CA PRO A 14 10.44 21.70 -25.17
C PRO A 14 10.27 22.74 -24.06
N ALA A 15 11.22 23.68 -23.94
CA ALA A 15 11.17 24.75 -22.96
C ALA A 15 9.93 25.65 -23.12
N LYS A 16 9.55 25.94 -24.39
CA LYS A 16 8.33 26.69 -24.69
C LYS A 16 7.13 25.77 -24.69
N ARG A 17 6.44 25.68 -23.55
CA ARG A 17 5.25 24.85 -23.35
C ARG A 17 4.31 25.48 -22.33
N GLN A 18 3.08 25.06 -22.33
CA GLN A 18 2.13 25.32 -21.24
C GLN A 18 2.14 24.12 -20.27
N ASN A 19 2.34 24.42 -19.00
CA ASN A 19 2.24 23.43 -17.93
C ASN A 19 0.93 23.63 -17.16
N LEU A 20 0.17 22.56 -16.95
CA LEU A 20 -1.01 22.55 -16.10
C LEU A 20 -0.82 21.47 -15.04
N LEU A 21 -0.98 21.83 -13.77
CA LEU A 21 -0.89 20.92 -12.65
C LEU A 21 -2.21 20.94 -11.88
N PHE A 22 -2.78 19.77 -11.67
CA PHE A 22 -3.98 19.58 -10.87
C PHE A 22 -3.66 18.70 -9.67
N SER A 23 -3.93 19.19 -8.48
CA SER A 23 -3.72 18.43 -7.25
C SER A 23 -4.76 18.84 -6.22
N ALA A 24 -5.24 17.89 -5.42
CA ALA A 24 -6.08 18.19 -4.26
C ALA A 24 -5.26 18.70 -3.07
N THR A 25 -3.95 18.39 -3.04
CA THR A 25 -3.02 18.81 -1.97
C THR A 25 -1.71 19.26 -2.58
N ILE A 26 -1.18 20.39 -2.12
CA ILE A 26 0.14 20.90 -2.51
C ILE A 26 1.10 20.60 -1.36
N THR A 27 1.97 19.62 -1.56
CA THR A 27 3.05 19.30 -0.63
C THR A 27 4.32 20.08 -0.98
N ASP A 28 5.26 20.20 -0.05
CA ASP A 28 6.56 20.86 -0.28
C ASP A 28 7.29 20.30 -1.50
N ASP A 29 7.16 19.00 -1.78
CA ASP A 29 7.76 18.36 -2.95
C ASP A 29 7.11 18.82 -4.26
N VAL A 30 5.80 19.04 -4.25
CA VAL A 30 5.06 19.57 -5.41
C VAL A 30 5.40 21.04 -5.61
N GLU A 31 5.48 21.84 -4.53
CA GLU A 31 5.91 23.25 -4.61
C GLU A 31 7.31 23.39 -5.20
N LYS A 32 8.27 22.56 -4.74
CA LYS A 32 9.62 22.53 -5.31
C LYS A 32 9.61 22.21 -6.78
N LEU A 33 8.82 21.20 -7.20
CA LEU A 33 8.70 20.85 -8.63
C LEU A 33 8.10 22.00 -9.44
N MET A 34 7.12 22.70 -8.93
CA MET A 34 6.52 23.87 -9.58
C MET A 34 7.55 24.98 -9.72
N ASN A 35 8.30 25.30 -8.67
CA ASN A 35 9.31 26.35 -8.71
C ASN A 35 10.46 26.03 -9.68
N ASP A 36 10.82 24.75 -9.81
CA ASP A 36 11.93 24.34 -10.69
C ASP A 36 11.55 24.30 -12.18
N TYR A 37 10.27 24.00 -12.53
CA TYR A 37 9.88 23.68 -13.90
C TYR A 37 8.72 24.51 -14.47
N PHE A 38 8.06 25.34 -13.68
CA PHE A 38 6.95 26.19 -14.13
C PHE A 38 7.39 27.66 -14.14
N ASN A 39 7.01 28.37 -15.17
CA ASN A 39 7.30 29.79 -15.28
C ASN A 39 6.11 30.60 -14.76
N GLU A 40 6.29 31.27 -13.60
CA GLU A 40 5.28 32.12 -12.95
C GLU A 40 3.87 31.48 -12.95
N PRO A 41 3.69 30.30 -12.33
CA PRO A 41 2.41 29.60 -12.41
C PRO A 41 1.31 30.39 -11.67
N VAL A 42 0.17 30.54 -12.31
CA VAL A 42 -1.03 31.09 -11.69
C VAL A 42 -1.66 29.98 -10.84
N ARG A 43 -1.79 30.21 -9.55
CA ARG A 43 -2.44 29.29 -8.61
C ARG A 43 -3.93 29.61 -8.55
N VAL A 44 -4.75 28.60 -8.88
CA VAL A 44 -6.20 28.66 -8.78
C VAL A 44 -6.64 27.65 -7.73
N GLU A 45 -7.19 28.12 -6.62
CA GLU A 45 -7.71 27.27 -5.54
C GLU A 45 -9.23 27.21 -5.65
N ALA A 46 -9.76 26.01 -5.85
CA ALA A 46 -11.22 25.79 -5.86
C ALA A 46 -11.81 25.72 -4.44
N ALA A 47 -11.01 25.23 -3.48
CA ALA A 47 -11.34 25.23 -2.05
C ALA A 47 -10.04 25.33 -1.24
N PRO A 48 -10.05 25.89 -0.02
CA PRO A 48 -8.90 25.93 0.87
C PRO A 48 -8.39 24.51 1.18
N THR A 49 -7.07 24.34 1.16
CA THR A 49 -6.44 23.06 1.55
C THR A 49 -6.80 22.71 2.99
N GLY A 50 -7.27 21.49 3.23
CA GLY A 50 -7.66 21.02 4.56
C GLY A 50 -9.08 21.40 4.99
N THR A 51 -9.90 22.00 4.10
CA THR A 51 -11.31 22.26 4.39
C THR A 51 -12.08 20.95 4.53
N PRO A 52 -12.87 20.77 5.60
CA PRO A 52 -13.75 19.63 5.75
C PRO A 52 -14.71 19.53 4.57
N LEU A 53 -14.97 18.34 4.12
CA LEU A 53 -15.93 18.10 3.05
C LEU A 53 -17.34 18.16 3.66
N GLU A 54 -18.00 19.32 3.56
CA GLU A 54 -19.28 19.63 4.22
C GLU A 54 -20.41 18.63 3.92
N ASN A 55 -20.34 17.97 2.76
CA ASN A 55 -21.32 16.98 2.36
C ASN A 55 -21.02 15.57 2.91
N ILE A 56 -19.97 15.40 3.73
CA ILE A 56 -19.57 14.10 4.27
C ILE A 56 -19.76 14.06 5.78
N ILE A 57 -20.66 13.19 6.22
CA ILE A 57 -20.81 12.85 7.63
C ILE A 57 -19.64 11.94 8.00
N GLN A 58 -18.84 12.37 8.97
CA GLN A 58 -17.66 11.61 9.44
C GLN A 58 -17.96 11.01 10.80
N ILE A 59 -17.60 9.74 11.01
CA ILE A 59 -17.86 8.97 12.22
C ILE A 59 -16.64 8.10 12.52
N GLY A 60 -16.24 8.01 13.79
CA GLY A 60 -15.17 7.14 14.26
C GLY A 60 -15.67 6.08 15.25
N TYR A 61 -15.04 4.91 15.24
CA TYR A 61 -15.20 3.87 16.26
C TYR A 61 -13.84 3.45 16.79
N GLU A 62 -13.71 3.40 18.11
CA GLU A 62 -12.51 2.86 18.74
C GLU A 62 -12.63 1.35 18.92
N LEU A 63 -11.66 0.59 18.39
CA LEU A 63 -11.70 -0.86 18.33
C LEU A 63 -10.36 -1.46 18.76
N PRO A 64 -10.35 -2.58 19.51
CA PRO A 64 -9.13 -3.12 20.10
C PRO A 64 -8.21 -3.84 19.08
N ASN A 65 -8.77 -4.49 18.07
CA ASN A 65 -8.02 -5.36 17.16
C ASN A 65 -8.73 -5.59 15.83
N PHE A 66 -8.03 -6.24 14.89
CA PHE A 66 -8.49 -6.56 13.55
C PHE A 66 -9.80 -7.36 13.54
N ASN A 67 -9.90 -8.44 14.31
CA ASN A 67 -11.09 -9.29 14.30
C ASN A 67 -12.33 -8.54 14.82
N THR A 68 -12.19 -7.68 15.83
CA THR A 68 -13.27 -6.81 16.25
C THR A 68 -13.66 -5.78 15.20
N LYS A 69 -12.67 -5.23 14.45
CA LYS A 69 -12.96 -4.36 13.29
C LYS A 69 -13.79 -5.11 12.24
N VAL A 70 -13.48 -6.39 11.98
CA VAL A 70 -14.26 -7.23 11.03
C VAL A 70 -15.68 -7.45 11.54
N ASN A 71 -15.85 -7.82 12.81
CA ASN A 71 -17.18 -8.03 13.40
C ASN A 71 -18.06 -6.78 13.27
N LEU A 72 -17.50 -5.59 13.57
CA LEU A 72 -18.23 -4.33 13.40
C LEU A 72 -18.55 -4.06 11.92
N LEU A 73 -17.59 -4.28 11.03
CA LEU A 73 -17.81 -4.09 9.59
C LEU A 73 -18.94 -4.96 9.09
N GLU A 74 -18.95 -6.25 9.42
CA GLU A 74 -20.01 -7.18 9.04
C GLU A 74 -21.37 -6.78 9.60
N GLN A 75 -21.42 -6.33 10.86
CA GLN A 75 -22.65 -5.85 11.48
C GLN A 75 -23.19 -4.61 10.74
N LEU A 76 -22.34 -3.62 10.43
CA LEU A 76 -22.72 -2.42 9.70
C LEU A 76 -23.23 -2.75 8.29
N LEU A 77 -22.49 -3.59 7.54
CA LEU A 77 -22.87 -3.99 6.18
C LEU A 77 -24.18 -4.80 6.13
N SER A 78 -24.52 -5.53 7.21
CA SER A 78 -25.74 -6.31 7.31
C SER A 78 -26.95 -5.48 7.75
N ALA A 79 -26.75 -4.54 8.68
CA ALA A 79 -27.81 -3.78 9.31
C ALA A 79 -28.24 -2.56 8.48
N ASP A 80 -27.28 -1.86 7.86
CA ASP A 80 -27.56 -0.61 7.18
C ASP A 80 -27.83 -0.82 5.68
N LYS A 81 -29.10 -0.77 5.33
CA LYS A 81 -29.58 -0.91 3.94
C LYS A 81 -29.15 0.26 3.02
N SER A 82 -28.70 1.38 3.59
CA SER A 82 -28.18 2.51 2.81
C SER A 82 -26.78 2.26 2.26
N MET A 83 -26.07 1.27 2.79
CA MET A 83 -24.73 0.84 2.33
C MET A 83 -24.81 0.06 1.01
N THR A 84 -25.23 0.73 -0.04
CA THR A 84 -25.43 0.11 -1.37
C THR A 84 -24.16 0.07 -2.22
N LYS A 85 -23.25 1.05 -2.05
CA LYS A 85 -21.94 1.14 -2.70
C LYS A 85 -20.91 1.57 -1.68
N VAL A 86 -20.12 0.64 -1.17
CA VAL A 86 -19.17 0.88 -0.09
C VAL A 86 -17.74 0.66 -0.57
N LEU A 87 -16.88 1.62 -0.29
CA LEU A 87 -15.43 1.51 -0.51
C LEU A 87 -14.72 1.36 0.83
N ILE A 88 -14.02 0.24 1.02
CA ILE A 88 -13.36 -0.11 2.28
C ILE A 88 -11.85 -0.01 2.07
N PHE A 89 -11.18 0.79 2.89
CA PHE A 89 -9.74 1.02 2.79
C PHE A 89 -8.97 0.21 3.83
N ALA A 90 -8.07 -0.65 3.36
CA ALA A 90 -7.10 -1.38 4.17
C ALA A 90 -5.69 -0.82 3.97
N ALA A 91 -4.88 -0.81 5.03
CA ALA A 91 -3.53 -0.23 5.01
C ALA A 91 -2.57 -1.00 4.10
N THR A 92 -2.67 -2.33 4.07
CA THR A 92 -1.77 -3.18 3.30
C THR A 92 -2.53 -4.13 2.38
N LYS A 93 -1.83 -4.65 1.37
CA LYS A 93 -2.37 -5.66 0.44
C LYS A 93 -2.74 -6.96 1.17
N SER A 94 -1.91 -7.36 2.12
CA SER A 94 -2.14 -8.57 2.91
C SER A 94 -3.40 -8.45 3.76
N LEU A 95 -3.60 -7.29 4.42
CA LEU A 95 -4.83 -7.01 5.16
C LEU A 95 -6.06 -6.93 4.25
N ALA A 96 -5.90 -6.37 3.04
CA ALA A 96 -6.97 -6.33 2.07
C ALA A 96 -7.41 -7.73 1.61
N ASP A 97 -6.44 -8.63 1.35
CA ASP A 97 -6.73 -10.03 1.00
C ASP A 97 -7.35 -10.77 2.19
N GLN A 98 -6.80 -10.63 3.40
CA GLN A 98 -7.34 -11.25 4.61
C GLN A 98 -8.78 -10.79 4.92
N LEU A 99 -9.05 -9.50 4.78
CA LEU A 99 -10.39 -8.96 4.95
C LEU A 99 -11.36 -9.47 3.88
N TYR A 100 -10.89 -9.59 2.64
CA TYR A 100 -11.67 -10.16 1.55
C TYR A 100 -12.07 -11.60 1.82
N ASP A 101 -11.12 -12.43 2.26
CA ASP A 101 -11.38 -13.85 2.55
C ASP A 101 -12.44 -14.03 3.65
N GLN A 102 -12.45 -13.15 4.67
CA GLN A 102 -13.47 -13.18 5.72
C GLN A 102 -14.83 -12.67 5.23
N LEU A 103 -14.86 -11.55 4.50
CA LEU A 103 -16.11 -10.96 4.05
C LEU A 103 -16.83 -11.80 2.98
N ILE A 104 -16.10 -12.51 2.12
CA ILE A 104 -16.73 -13.32 1.05
C ILE A 104 -17.52 -14.50 1.61
N GLU A 105 -17.18 -15.00 2.80
CA GLU A 105 -17.94 -16.08 3.47
C GLU A 105 -19.35 -15.62 3.81
N LYS A 106 -19.51 -14.36 4.24
CA LYS A 106 -20.82 -13.80 4.65
C LYS A 106 -21.53 -13.05 3.53
N PHE A 107 -20.79 -12.49 2.61
CA PHE A 107 -21.30 -11.67 1.50
C PHE A 107 -20.79 -12.21 0.15
N PRO A 108 -21.16 -13.44 -0.24
CA PRO A 108 -20.71 -14.03 -1.50
C PRO A 108 -21.16 -13.19 -2.69
N ASP A 109 -20.35 -13.17 -3.75
CA ASP A 109 -20.64 -12.57 -5.05
C ASP A 109 -20.85 -11.04 -5.08
N ILE A 110 -20.79 -10.35 -3.95
CA ILE A 110 -21.00 -8.89 -3.89
C ILE A 110 -19.79 -8.11 -3.33
N VAL A 111 -18.68 -8.80 -3.03
CA VAL A 111 -17.44 -8.21 -2.54
C VAL A 111 -16.34 -8.33 -3.59
N GLY A 112 -15.60 -7.26 -3.83
CA GLY A 112 -14.40 -7.24 -4.64
C GLY A 112 -13.19 -6.73 -3.87
N VAL A 113 -11.97 -7.10 -4.31
CA VAL A 113 -10.73 -6.61 -3.73
C VAL A 113 -9.80 -6.05 -4.80
N ILE A 114 -9.19 -4.88 -4.53
CA ILE A 114 -8.30 -4.20 -5.48
C ILE A 114 -7.04 -3.72 -4.79
N HIS A 115 -5.89 -4.26 -5.22
CA HIS A 115 -4.57 -3.78 -4.83
C HIS A 115 -3.53 -4.08 -5.91
N SER A 116 -2.31 -3.57 -5.77
CA SER A 116 -1.29 -3.62 -6.83
C SER A 116 -0.80 -5.02 -7.20
N ASN A 117 -1.05 -6.05 -6.36
CA ASN A 117 -0.70 -7.44 -6.68
C ASN A 117 -1.75 -8.15 -7.55
N LYS A 118 -2.95 -7.56 -7.71
CA LYS A 118 -3.96 -8.10 -8.63
C LYS A 118 -3.64 -7.67 -10.06
N GLU A 119 -3.88 -8.55 -11.02
CA GLU A 119 -3.68 -8.26 -12.43
C GLU A 119 -4.53 -7.07 -12.92
N GLN A 120 -4.02 -6.34 -13.92
CA GLN A 120 -4.70 -5.13 -14.42
C GLN A 120 -6.13 -5.44 -14.92
N ASN A 121 -6.32 -6.54 -15.64
CA ASN A 121 -7.62 -6.94 -16.14
C ASN A 121 -8.61 -7.28 -15.01
N TYR A 122 -8.13 -7.97 -13.96
CA TYR A 122 -8.94 -8.25 -12.78
C TYR A 122 -9.42 -6.95 -12.12
N ARG A 123 -8.51 -6.00 -11.92
CA ARG A 123 -8.83 -4.71 -11.30
C ARG A 123 -9.86 -3.92 -12.12
N PHE A 124 -9.68 -3.90 -13.43
CA PHE A 124 -10.60 -3.24 -14.36
C PHE A 124 -12.01 -3.89 -14.31
N ASN A 125 -12.07 -5.21 -14.35
CA ASN A 125 -13.32 -5.95 -14.24
C ASN A 125 -14.01 -5.73 -12.89
N THR A 126 -13.27 -5.73 -11.78
CA THR A 126 -13.81 -5.47 -10.44
C THR A 126 -14.45 -4.07 -10.36
N VAL A 127 -13.78 -3.05 -10.92
CA VAL A 127 -14.33 -1.68 -10.97
C VAL A 127 -15.60 -1.63 -11.82
N ASN A 128 -15.61 -2.29 -12.98
CA ASN A 128 -16.78 -2.32 -13.86
C ASN A 128 -17.97 -3.01 -13.17
N GLN A 129 -17.74 -4.12 -12.48
CA GLN A 129 -18.79 -4.83 -11.73
C GLN A 129 -19.33 -3.97 -10.58
N PHE A 130 -18.46 -3.19 -9.91
CA PHE A 130 -18.90 -2.26 -8.88
C PHE A 130 -19.71 -1.09 -9.47
N LYS A 131 -19.29 -0.53 -10.60
CA LYS A 131 -20.06 0.50 -11.31
C LYS A 131 -21.44 -0.02 -11.73
N ALA A 132 -21.48 -1.26 -12.22
CA ALA A 132 -22.73 -1.93 -12.61
C ALA A 132 -23.62 -2.34 -11.42
N GLY A 133 -23.11 -2.25 -10.17
CA GLY A 133 -23.85 -2.63 -8.97
C GLY A 133 -23.88 -4.14 -8.69
N VAL A 134 -23.10 -4.94 -9.42
CA VAL A 134 -22.89 -6.37 -9.13
C VAL A 134 -22.14 -6.51 -7.81
N PHE A 135 -20.95 -5.86 -7.72
CA PHE A 135 -20.30 -5.70 -6.42
C PHE A 135 -20.86 -4.49 -5.69
N LYS A 136 -21.23 -4.69 -4.43
CA LYS A 136 -21.66 -3.62 -3.51
C LYS A 136 -20.50 -3.09 -2.67
N TYR A 137 -19.53 -3.93 -2.39
CA TYR A 137 -18.40 -3.65 -1.50
C TYR A 137 -17.09 -3.85 -2.24
N ILE A 138 -16.20 -2.86 -2.18
CA ILE A 138 -14.82 -3.00 -2.67
C ILE A 138 -13.84 -2.72 -1.54
N ILE A 139 -12.92 -3.65 -1.33
CA ILE A 139 -11.76 -3.48 -0.46
C ILE A 139 -10.61 -2.99 -1.32
N ALA A 140 -9.97 -1.88 -0.93
CA ALA A 140 -8.90 -1.27 -1.70
C ALA A 140 -7.75 -0.77 -0.81
N THR A 141 -6.55 -0.67 -1.40
CA THR A 141 -5.44 0.07 -0.80
C THR A 141 -5.32 1.46 -1.44
N ASP A 142 -4.71 2.43 -0.75
CA ASP A 142 -4.61 3.83 -1.19
C ASP A 142 -4.05 4.01 -2.60
N VAL A 143 -2.97 3.26 -2.94
CA VAL A 143 -2.30 3.37 -4.24
C VAL A 143 -3.27 3.09 -5.38
N MET A 144 -4.21 2.20 -5.17
CA MET A 144 -5.15 1.76 -6.20
C MET A 144 -6.43 2.56 -6.26
N ALA A 145 -6.87 3.07 -5.11
CA ALA A 145 -8.05 3.94 -5.06
C ALA A 145 -7.80 5.31 -5.73
N ARG A 146 -6.53 5.71 -5.86
CA ARG A 146 -6.14 6.88 -6.65
C ARG A 146 -6.21 6.52 -8.14
N GLY A 147 -7.06 7.20 -8.88
CA GLY A 147 -7.23 6.96 -10.34
C GLY A 147 -8.29 5.93 -10.70
N ILE A 148 -8.93 5.28 -9.73
CA ILE A 148 -10.18 4.57 -10.00
C ILE A 148 -11.29 5.62 -10.04
N ASP A 149 -11.89 5.78 -11.21
CA ASP A 149 -13.12 6.56 -11.36
C ASP A 149 -14.30 5.76 -10.78
N VAL A 150 -14.36 5.72 -9.46
CA VAL A 150 -15.48 5.18 -8.72
C VAL A 150 -16.29 6.37 -8.25
N ALA A 151 -17.24 6.77 -9.08
CA ALA A 151 -18.23 7.77 -8.74
C ALA A 151 -19.37 7.14 -7.93
N GLU A 152 -20.08 7.97 -7.15
CA GLU A 152 -21.30 7.60 -6.45
C GLU A 152 -21.17 6.54 -5.35
N VAL A 153 -20.06 6.56 -4.61
CA VAL A 153 -19.91 5.75 -3.40
C VAL A 153 -20.80 6.35 -2.30
N THR A 154 -21.66 5.52 -1.70
CA THR A 154 -22.52 5.95 -0.58
C THR A 154 -21.75 6.05 0.71
N HIS A 155 -20.87 5.09 0.96
CA HIS A 155 -20.07 5.02 2.18
C HIS A 155 -18.61 4.75 1.87
N VAL A 156 -17.73 5.42 2.63
CA VAL A 156 -16.31 5.10 2.70
C VAL A 156 -16.03 4.56 4.10
N ILE A 157 -15.40 3.41 4.19
CA ILE A 157 -14.97 2.85 5.46
C ILE A 157 -13.43 2.81 5.47
N ASN A 158 -12.81 3.57 6.35
CA ASN A 158 -11.41 3.44 6.65
C ASN A 158 -11.27 2.31 7.68
N PHE A 159 -11.09 1.08 7.20
CA PHE A 159 -10.85 -0.09 8.05
C PHE A 159 -9.54 0.08 8.84
N ASP A 160 -8.56 0.71 8.21
CA ASP A 160 -7.34 1.19 8.86
C ASP A 160 -7.18 2.70 8.64
N THR A 161 -6.80 3.40 9.70
CA THR A 161 -6.50 4.83 9.65
C THR A 161 -5.26 5.05 8.79
N PRO A 162 -5.28 5.95 7.80
CA PRO A 162 -4.14 6.18 6.92
C PRO A 162 -2.97 6.84 7.66
N ASP A 163 -1.74 6.40 7.35
CA ASP A 163 -0.51 6.96 7.92
C ASP A 163 -0.27 8.43 7.53
N VAL A 164 -0.75 8.82 6.35
CA VAL A 164 -0.61 10.17 5.78
C VAL A 164 -1.97 10.86 5.85
N PRO A 165 -2.10 11.98 6.60
CA PRO A 165 -3.38 12.65 6.80
C PRO A 165 -4.10 13.05 5.50
N GLU A 166 -3.38 13.47 4.47
CA GLU A 166 -3.95 13.85 3.18
C GLU A 166 -4.64 12.66 2.48
N ASN A 167 -4.18 11.44 2.75
CA ASN A 167 -4.83 10.24 2.22
C ASN A 167 -6.25 10.09 2.76
N TYR A 168 -6.49 10.49 4.00
CA TYR A 168 -7.83 10.50 4.58
C TYR A 168 -8.80 11.32 3.74
N ILE A 169 -8.43 12.56 3.42
CA ILE A 169 -9.25 13.45 2.58
C ILE A 169 -9.49 12.84 1.20
N HIS A 170 -8.45 12.24 0.61
CA HIS A 170 -8.56 11.55 -0.69
C HIS A 170 -9.49 10.33 -0.64
N ARG A 171 -9.51 9.60 0.48
CA ARG A 171 -10.39 8.43 0.69
C ARG A 171 -11.83 8.88 0.84
N ILE A 172 -12.12 9.77 1.81
CA ILE A 172 -13.48 10.21 2.08
C ILE A 172 -14.08 11.00 0.91
N GLY A 173 -13.25 11.71 0.11
CA GLY A 173 -13.66 12.38 -1.11
C GLY A 173 -14.12 11.44 -2.25
N ARG A 174 -14.21 10.12 -2.01
CA ARG A 174 -14.90 9.19 -2.92
C ARG A 174 -16.40 9.19 -2.73
N THR A 175 -16.89 9.66 -1.59
CA THR A 175 -18.32 9.91 -1.32
C THR A 175 -18.61 11.41 -1.24
N GLY A 176 -19.85 11.80 -1.05
CA GLY A 176 -20.25 13.20 -0.88
C GLY A 176 -20.04 14.09 -2.10
N ARG A 177 -20.05 13.54 -3.32
CA ARG A 177 -19.82 14.29 -4.55
C ARG A 177 -21.11 14.91 -5.09
N ALA A 178 -20.94 16.07 -5.72
CA ALA A 178 -22.04 16.92 -6.19
C ALA A 178 -22.98 17.23 -5.00
N ASP A 179 -24.29 17.16 -5.19
CA ASP A 179 -25.28 17.49 -4.16
C ASP A 179 -25.67 16.28 -3.27
N LYS A 180 -24.95 15.15 -3.38
CA LYS A 180 -25.23 13.93 -2.59
C LYS A 180 -24.48 13.97 -1.27
N LYS A 181 -25.16 13.63 -0.18
CA LYS A 181 -24.52 13.42 1.12
C LYS A 181 -23.79 12.06 1.13
N GLY A 182 -22.61 12.02 1.73
CA GLY A 182 -21.80 10.82 1.92
C GLY A 182 -21.56 10.53 3.39
N ILE A 183 -21.20 9.29 3.69
CA ILE A 183 -20.81 8.87 5.04
C ILE A 183 -19.41 8.28 5.00
N ALA A 184 -18.55 8.73 5.90
CA ALA A 184 -17.22 8.20 6.13
C ALA A 184 -17.12 7.63 7.54
N ILE A 185 -16.81 6.35 7.64
CA ILE A 185 -16.65 5.64 8.91
C ILE A 185 -15.17 5.28 9.07
N THR A 186 -14.59 5.56 10.23
CA THR A 186 -13.17 5.28 10.49
C THR A 186 -13.03 4.40 11.71
N PHE A 187 -12.35 3.27 11.54
CA PHE A 187 -11.99 2.36 12.61
C PHE A 187 -10.61 2.73 13.15
N ILE A 188 -10.53 2.92 14.45
CA ILE A 188 -9.35 3.47 15.11
C ILE A 188 -8.94 2.53 16.23
N THR A 189 -7.73 1.99 16.17
CA THR A 189 -7.12 1.27 17.29
C THR A 189 -6.36 2.24 18.18
N GLU A 190 -5.99 1.80 19.38
CA GLU A 190 -5.16 2.60 20.31
C GLU A 190 -3.87 3.12 19.64
N LYS A 191 -3.26 2.29 18.78
CA LYS A 191 -2.04 2.65 18.03
C LYS A 191 -2.29 3.71 16.97
N GLU A 192 -3.50 3.77 16.42
CA GLU A 192 -3.89 4.67 15.35
C GLU A 192 -4.39 6.03 15.85
N LYS A 193 -4.57 6.24 17.16
CA LYS A 193 -4.98 7.52 17.73
C LYS A 193 -4.03 8.68 17.39
N VAL A 194 -2.74 8.40 17.25
CA VAL A 194 -1.78 9.42 16.81
C VAL A 194 -2.04 9.85 15.37
N LEU A 195 -2.40 8.91 14.50
CA LEU A 195 -2.76 9.17 13.10
C LEU A 195 -4.06 9.97 13.01
N GLN A 196 -5.07 9.59 13.80
CA GLN A 196 -6.33 10.35 13.95
C GLN A 196 -6.07 11.82 14.27
N LYS A 197 -5.25 12.11 15.29
CA LYS A 197 -4.92 13.49 15.65
C LYS A 197 -4.26 14.27 14.51
N GLY A 198 -3.39 13.62 13.73
CA GLY A 198 -2.80 14.22 12.54
C GLY A 198 -3.85 14.61 11.49
N ILE A 199 -4.84 13.73 11.28
CA ILE A 199 -5.96 13.96 10.36
C ILE A 199 -6.83 15.11 10.85
N GLU A 200 -7.22 15.11 12.12
CA GLU A 200 -8.05 16.17 12.74
C GLU A 200 -7.36 17.53 12.69
N THR A 201 -6.04 17.54 12.94
CA THR A 201 -5.23 18.76 12.82
C THR A 201 -5.24 19.31 11.38
N LEU A 202 -5.10 18.45 10.38
CA LEU A 202 -5.14 18.83 8.97
C LEU A 202 -6.51 19.38 8.57
N MET A 203 -7.58 18.70 9.00
CA MET A 203 -8.96 19.11 8.70
C MET A 203 -9.44 20.30 9.54
N LYS A 204 -8.77 20.61 10.65
CA LYS A 204 -9.23 21.55 11.69
C LYS A 204 -10.61 21.20 12.24
N GLN A 205 -10.90 19.92 12.28
CA GLN A 205 -12.16 19.36 12.76
C GLN A 205 -11.92 18.00 13.39
N ASP A 206 -12.55 17.74 14.55
CA ASP A 206 -12.52 16.44 15.20
C ASP A 206 -13.42 15.44 14.47
N ILE A 207 -13.05 14.17 14.50
CA ILE A 207 -13.89 13.06 14.02
C ILE A 207 -14.79 12.63 15.19
N PRO A 208 -16.13 12.79 15.08
CA PRO A 208 -17.05 12.38 16.12
C PRO A 208 -16.92 10.87 16.41
N MET A 209 -16.60 10.52 17.64
CA MET A 209 -16.47 9.14 18.07
C MET A 209 -17.80 8.60 18.60
N LEU A 210 -18.24 7.48 18.07
CA LEU A 210 -19.45 6.79 18.56
C LEU A 210 -19.09 5.63 19.48
N SER A 211 -20.00 5.33 20.41
CA SER A 211 -19.92 4.11 21.21
C SER A 211 -20.14 2.87 20.35
N LEU A 212 -19.47 1.78 20.71
CA LEU A 212 -19.67 0.50 20.03
C LEU A 212 -21.10 -0.02 20.26
N PRO A 213 -21.70 -0.71 19.27
CA PRO A 213 -22.98 -1.37 19.47
C PRO A 213 -22.92 -2.37 20.63
N GLU A 214 -23.95 -2.42 21.46
CA GLU A 214 -23.99 -3.30 22.63
C GLU A 214 -23.86 -4.80 22.27
N GLU A 215 -24.35 -5.18 21.09
CA GLU A 215 -24.32 -6.56 20.59
C GLU A 215 -23.02 -6.90 19.84
N LEU A 216 -22.03 -5.97 19.80
CA LEU A 216 -20.78 -6.22 19.10
C LEU A 216 -19.91 -7.24 19.83
N GLU A 217 -19.60 -8.34 19.17
CA GLU A 217 -18.66 -9.32 19.69
C GLU A 217 -17.22 -8.77 19.69
N ILE A 218 -16.65 -8.57 20.86
CA ILE A 218 -15.25 -8.16 21.03
C ILE A 218 -14.38 -9.41 20.97
N SER A 219 -13.59 -9.56 19.92
CA SER A 219 -12.68 -10.69 19.76
C SER A 219 -11.44 -10.54 20.62
N ALA A 220 -11.08 -11.58 21.36
CA ALA A 220 -9.79 -11.68 22.05
C ALA A 220 -8.66 -12.20 21.15
N VAL A 221 -8.97 -12.66 19.94
CA VAL A 221 -8.00 -13.25 19.01
C VAL A 221 -7.25 -12.14 18.28
N LEU A 222 -5.94 -12.15 18.42
CA LEU A 222 -5.03 -11.21 17.73
C LEU A 222 -4.47 -11.84 16.46
N THR A 223 -4.32 -11.05 15.40
CA THR A 223 -3.57 -11.46 14.21
C THR A 223 -2.07 -11.57 14.51
N GLU A 224 -1.30 -12.21 13.64
CA GLU A 224 0.16 -12.35 13.84
C GLU A 224 0.87 -10.99 13.92
N ASP A 225 0.40 -9.99 13.19
CA ASP A 225 0.97 -8.63 13.20
C ASP A 225 0.61 -7.83 14.47
N GLU A 226 -0.50 -8.18 15.12
CA GLU A 226 -0.95 -7.56 16.37
C GLU A 226 -0.27 -8.17 17.60
N LYS A 227 0.19 -9.41 17.48
CA LYS A 227 0.91 -10.06 18.58
C LYS A 227 2.18 -9.29 18.95
N PRO A 228 2.48 -9.15 20.25
CA PRO A 228 3.69 -8.45 20.67
C PRO A 228 4.92 -9.17 20.12
N LYS A 229 5.71 -8.47 19.31
CA LYS A 229 7.00 -9.00 18.82
C LYS A 229 7.95 -9.15 19.99
N ILE A 230 8.17 -10.37 20.45
CA ILE A 230 9.17 -10.67 21.47
C ILE A 230 10.53 -10.37 20.82
N ARG A 231 11.11 -9.20 21.12
CA ARG A 231 12.51 -8.93 20.80
C ARG A 231 13.36 -9.84 21.68
N MET A 232 13.71 -11.02 21.19
CA MET A 232 14.78 -11.78 21.82
C MET A 232 16.03 -10.90 21.81
N LYS A 233 16.53 -10.56 23.00
CA LYS A 233 17.87 -10.00 23.12
C LYS A 233 18.80 -11.04 22.49
N ILE A 234 19.38 -10.71 21.32
CA ILE A 234 20.48 -11.49 20.78
C ILE A 234 21.59 -11.35 21.82
N ILE A 235 21.71 -12.38 22.66
CA ILE A 235 22.88 -12.52 23.53
C ILE A 235 24.01 -12.69 22.54
N GLN A 236 24.82 -11.65 22.36
CA GLN A 236 26.07 -11.77 21.63
C GLN A 236 26.93 -12.73 22.43
N THR A 237 26.80 -14.02 22.15
CA THR A 237 27.78 -14.99 22.59
C THR A 237 29.10 -14.55 21.98
N LYS A 238 30.03 -14.09 22.82
CA LYS A 238 31.39 -13.84 22.40
C LYS A 238 31.84 -15.13 21.74
N VAL A 239 31.91 -15.12 20.40
CA VAL A 239 32.56 -16.20 19.67
C VAL A 239 33.94 -16.28 20.28
N PRO A 240 34.35 -17.42 20.89
CA PRO A 240 35.70 -17.53 21.42
C PRO A 240 36.62 -17.19 20.26
N LYS A 241 37.51 -16.19 20.46
CA LYS A 241 38.60 -15.92 19.49
C LYS A 241 39.26 -17.28 19.26
N LYS A 242 39.17 -17.76 18.00
CA LYS A 242 39.94 -18.90 17.57
C LYS A 242 41.39 -18.50 17.91
N GLU A 243 41.95 -19.07 18.98
CA GLU A 243 43.37 -18.97 19.23
C GLU A 243 44.00 -19.42 17.92
N GLU A 244 44.89 -18.57 17.36
CA GLU A 244 45.66 -18.97 16.22
C GLU A 244 46.39 -20.25 16.66
N SER A 245 45.84 -21.38 16.23
CA SER A 245 46.51 -22.68 16.46
C SER A 245 47.89 -22.50 15.84
N GLY A 246 48.87 -22.51 16.68
CA GLY A 246 50.28 -22.45 16.26
C GLY A 246 50.48 -23.42 15.10
N THR A 247 51.39 -23.09 14.22
CA THR A 247 51.81 -23.78 13.02
C THR A 247 51.50 -25.27 13.12
N ALA A 248 50.61 -25.76 12.24
CA ALA A 248 50.22 -27.18 12.21
C ALA A 248 51.45 -28.06 12.24
N PHE A 249 51.49 -28.99 13.21
CA PHE A 249 52.62 -29.81 13.54
C PHE A 249 53.09 -30.77 12.42
N HIS A 250 52.48 -30.68 11.24
CA HIS A 250 52.90 -31.38 10.05
C HIS A 250 52.89 -30.44 8.84
N GLU A 251 54.06 -29.94 8.47
CA GLU A 251 54.29 -29.41 7.14
C GLU A 251 53.95 -30.50 6.12
N LYS A 252 53.01 -30.22 5.23
CA LYS A 252 52.69 -31.16 4.13
C LYS A 252 53.94 -31.38 3.31
N SER A 253 54.42 -32.64 3.26
CA SER A 253 55.55 -33.01 2.42
C SER A 253 55.31 -32.55 0.97
N ALA A 254 56.35 -32.17 0.24
CA ALA A 254 56.32 -31.66 -1.12
C ALA A 254 55.46 -32.54 -2.10
N LYS A 255 55.26 -33.82 -1.76
CA LYS A 255 54.41 -34.76 -2.50
C LYS A 255 52.90 -34.49 -2.31
N ASN A 256 52.50 -33.87 -1.22
CA ASN A 256 51.10 -33.61 -0.89
C ASN A 256 50.67 -32.11 -1.09
N SER A 257 51.53 -31.30 -1.65
CA SER A 257 51.24 -29.89 -1.98
C SER A 257 50.61 -29.70 -3.37
N LYS A 258 49.88 -30.70 -3.85
CA LYS A 258 49.13 -30.55 -5.11
C LYS A 258 48.09 -29.44 -4.95
N VAL A 259 48.39 -28.30 -5.52
CA VAL A 259 47.43 -27.22 -5.69
C VAL A 259 46.35 -27.70 -6.63
N ASN A 260 45.12 -27.76 -6.15
CA ASN A 260 43.94 -28.15 -6.95
C ASN A 260 43.68 -27.03 -7.98
N LYS A 261 44.41 -27.02 -9.08
CA LYS A 261 44.13 -26.17 -10.23
C LYS A 261 42.85 -26.70 -10.87
N ARG A 262 41.79 -25.89 -10.84
CA ARG A 262 40.59 -26.15 -11.63
C ARG A 262 41.00 -26.40 -13.08
N LYS A 263 40.86 -27.66 -13.54
CA LYS A 263 41.11 -27.99 -14.95
C LYS A 263 40.08 -27.23 -15.79
N ASN A 264 40.54 -26.35 -16.63
CA ASN A 264 39.69 -25.63 -17.59
C ASN A 264 39.40 -26.61 -18.74
N HIS A 265 38.29 -27.32 -18.64
CA HIS A 265 37.87 -28.36 -19.59
C HIS A 265 37.88 -27.85 -21.04
N LYS A 266 37.66 -26.57 -21.23
CA LYS A 266 37.67 -25.90 -22.56
C LYS A 266 39.07 -25.81 -23.16
N GLU A 267 40.09 -25.57 -22.34
CA GLU A 267 41.49 -25.55 -22.76
C GLU A 267 42.03 -26.96 -23.03
N ASP A 268 41.64 -27.91 -22.22
CA ASP A 268 42.03 -29.33 -22.40
C ASP A 268 41.43 -29.91 -23.67
N MET A 269 40.18 -29.58 -23.99
CA MET A 269 39.53 -29.97 -25.26
C MET A 269 40.18 -29.29 -26.47
N GLN A 270 40.57 -28.04 -26.33
CA GLN A 270 41.25 -27.30 -27.41
C GLN A 270 42.66 -27.81 -27.71
N LYS A 271 43.39 -28.27 -26.65
CA LYS A 271 44.70 -28.92 -26.79
C LYS A 271 44.59 -30.32 -27.42
N LYS A 272 43.54 -31.07 -27.11
CA LYS A 272 43.35 -32.46 -27.55
C LYS A 272 42.75 -32.56 -28.96
N TYR A 273 41.90 -31.62 -29.36
CA TYR A 273 41.15 -31.72 -30.63
C TYR A 273 41.30 -30.48 -31.56
N GLY A 274 42.10 -29.49 -31.19
CA GLY A 274 42.29 -28.28 -31.98
C GLY A 274 41.06 -27.32 -31.90
N LYS A 275 41.12 -26.18 -32.60
CA LYS A 275 40.00 -25.25 -32.68
C LYS A 275 38.86 -25.85 -33.51
N PRO A 276 37.60 -25.74 -33.09
CA PRO A 276 36.48 -26.25 -33.85
C PRO A 276 36.42 -25.54 -35.23
N LYS A 277 36.39 -26.31 -36.30
CA LYS A 277 36.22 -25.79 -37.67
C LYS A 277 34.76 -25.34 -37.82
N THR A 278 34.50 -24.05 -37.95
CA THR A 278 33.20 -23.56 -38.36
C THR A 278 32.89 -24.06 -39.77
N ARG A 279 31.80 -24.82 -39.94
CA ARG A 279 31.26 -25.15 -41.28
C ARG A 279 30.89 -23.83 -41.95
N GLY A 280 31.55 -23.54 -43.07
CA GLY A 280 31.25 -22.36 -43.89
C GLY A 280 29.78 -22.35 -44.31
N ALA A 281 29.15 -21.20 -44.18
CA ALA A 281 27.83 -20.96 -44.74
C ALA A 281 27.91 -21.20 -46.26
N LYS A 282 27.11 -22.13 -46.77
CA LYS A 282 26.85 -22.22 -48.21
C LYS A 282 26.10 -21.00 -48.64
N LYS A 283 26.58 -20.38 -49.71
CA LYS A 283 25.92 -19.34 -50.46
C LYS A 283 24.53 -19.73 -50.93
#